data_fa72911c8b6479ffaacd296668b064a9
#
_entry.id   fa72911c8b6479ffaacd296668b064a9
#
_cell.length_a   1.000
_cell.length_b   1.000
_cell.length_c   1.000
_cell.angle_alpha   90.00
_cell.angle_beta   90.00
_cell.angle_gamma   90.00
#
_symmetry.space_group_name_H-M   'P 1'
#
loop_
_entity.id
_entity.type
_entity.pdbx_description
1 polymer ?
#
loop_
_entity_poly.entity_id
_entity_poly.type
_entity_poly.pdbx_seq_one_letter_code
_entity_poly.pdbx_strand_id
1 'polypeptide(L)'
;MTGTVGVKALVPRGREKPLPIPAHPWQKPRNNLWGHMIHRLYTWTLSLAEHPRALWALAIVAFIESSFFPIPPDIMLIPMILAARSQAFRIALVAVVASVAGGLFGYAIGAFAFESIGQPILASLGKESSMAAFNDKFNAYGTWAVLIAGVTPFPFKVITIMSGWTGMALVPFVLSALVARALRFFAVALLLYYFGPPIRRFIERHLGLVFTAFVLILGAGFFAVRYL
;
A
#
# COMPACT_ATOMS: atom_id res chain seq x y z
N MET A 1 4.09 51.31 59.95
CA MET A 1 4.98 50.14 59.76
C MET A 1 4.46 49.36 58.56
N THR A 2 4.96 49.67 57.38
CA THR A 2 4.56 49.12 56.08
C THR A 2 5.60 48.11 55.64
N GLY A 3 5.27 46.84 55.71
CA GLY A 3 6.13 45.76 55.25
C GLY A 3 5.91 45.47 53.76
N THR A 4 6.86 45.82 52.91
CA THR A 4 6.91 45.51 51.47
C THR A 4 7.33 44.05 51.30
N VAL A 5 6.43 43.22 50.84
CA VAL A 5 6.72 41.84 50.40
C VAL A 5 7.32 41.88 49.00
N GLY A 6 8.61 41.58 48.92
CA GLY A 6 9.34 41.50 47.63
C GLY A 6 8.91 40.26 46.82
N VAL A 7 8.32 40.51 45.66
CA VAL A 7 8.02 39.46 44.65
C VAL A 7 9.36 39.12 43.96
N LYS A 8 9.93 37.95 44.30
CA LYS A 8 11.05 37.40 43.53
C LYS A 8 10.53 36.94 42.16
N ALA A 9 10.95 37.62 41.11
CA ALA A 9 10.74 37.25 39.74
C ALA A 9 11.26 35.83 39.48
N LEU A 10 10.38 34.94 39.05
CA LEU A 10 10.72 33.61 38.56
C LEU A 10 11.46 33.76 37.22
N VAL A 11 12.76 33.50 37.23
CA VAL A 11 13.60 33.39 36.06
C VAL A 11 13.11 32.15 35.26
N PRO A 12 12.80 32.26 33.95
CA PRO A 12 12.42 31.12 33.16
C PRO A 12 13.64 30.21 33.04
N ARG A 13 13.48 28.97 33.52
CA ARG A 13 14.48 27.91 33.38
C ARG A 13 14.77 27.70 31.90
N GLY A 14 16.05 27.74 31.58
CA GLY A 14 16.58 27.54 30.24
C GLY A 14 16.02 26.27 29.61
N ARG A 15 15.83 26.35 28.31
CA ARG A 15 15.48 25.19 27.46
C ARG A 15 16.45 24.07 27.76
N GLU A 16 15.98 23.05 28.45
CA GLU A 16 16.70 21.79 28.57
C GLU A 16 16.98 21.31 27.15
N LYS A 17 18.23 21.16 26.79
CA LYS A 17 18.62 20.51 25.54
C LYS A 17 18.03 19.11 25.57
N PRO A 18 17.34 18.67 24.49
CA PRO A 18 16.84 17.31 24.43
C PRO A 18 18.02 16.37 24.70
N LEU A 19 17.84 15.46 25.65
CA LEU A 19 18.83 14.43 25.98
C LEU A 19 19.21 13.70 24.70
N PRO A 20 20.50 13.51 24.42
CA PRO A 20 20.92 12.74 23.26
C PRO A 20 20.30 11.36 23.37
N ILE A 21 19.50 10.99 22.36
CA ILE A 21 18.93 9.63 22.26
C ILE A 21 20.10 8.67 22.29
N PRO A 22 20.18 7.75 23.28
CA PRO A 22 21.30 6.83 23.37
C PRO A 22 21.39 6.07 22.04
N ALA A 23 22.57 6.11 21.43
CA ALA A 23 22.87 5.37 20.22
C ALA A 23 22.54 3.89 20.47
N HIS A 24 21.52 3.37 19.79
CA HIS A 24 21.10 2.00 19.96
C HIS A 24 22.27 1.04 19.63
N PRO A 25 22.52 0.01 20.45
CA PRO A 25 23.64 -0.94 20.29
C PRO A 25 23.63 -1.71 18.96
N TRP A 26 22.62 -1.51 18.13
CA TRP A 26 22.42 -2.13 16.82
C TRP A 26 23.02 -1.35 15.64
N GLN A 27 23.62 -0.18 15.86
CA GLN A 27 24.19 0.69 14.81
C GLN A 27 25.60 0.25 14.37
N LYS A 28 25.95 -1.04 14.49
CA LYS A 28 27.10 -1.55 13.73
C LYS A 28 26.69 -1.62 12.26
N PRO A 29 27.30 -0.85 11.36
CA PRO A 29 27.02 -0.95 9.94
C PRO A 29 27.47 -2.33 9.46
N ARG A 30 26.54 -3.23 9.23
CA ARG A 30 26.82 -4.36 8.34
C ARG A 30 26.97 -3.74 6.96
N ASN A 31 28.16 -3.86 6.38
CA ASN A 31 28.56 -3.31 5.07
C ASN A 31 27.80 -3.92 3.89
N ASN A 32 26.49 -4.01 3.99
CA ASN A 32 25.61 -4.47 2.92
C ASN A 32 24.94 -3.25 2.33
N LEU A 33 25.30 -2.88 1.10
CA LEU A 33 24.69 -1.80 0.31
C LEU A 33 23.15 -1.88 0.34
N TRP A 34 22.59 -3.08 0.31
CA TRP A 34 21.15 -3.35 0.43
C TRP A 34 20.57 -2.94 1.79
N GLY A 35 21.26 -3.21 2.88
CA GLY A 35 20.82 -2.80 4.23
C GLY A 35 20.75 -1.29 4.39
N HIS A 36 21.72 -0.56 3.83
CA HIS A 36 21.72 0.92 3.85
C HIS A 36 20.60 1.50 2.98
N MET A 37 20.34 0.93 1.82
CA MET A 37 19.29 1.40 0.92
C MET A 37 17.91 1.19 1.54
N ILE A 38 17.65 0.01 2.09
CA ILE A 38 16.38 -0.32 2.76
C ILE A 38 16.19 0.55 4.02
N HIS A 39 17.25 0.76 4.80
CA HIS A 39 17.18 1.61 5.98
C HIS A 39 16.92 3.08 5.59
N ARG A 40 17.54 3.58 4.51
CA ARG A 40 17.28 4.94 4.00
C ARG A 40 15.85 5.09 3.49
N LEU A 41 15.31 4.09 2.79
CA LEU A 41 13.92 4.05 2.35
C LEU A 41 12.98 4.06 3.57
N TYR A 42 13.25 3.24 4.57
CA TYR A 42 12.44 3.17 5.79
C TYR A 42 12.47 4.49 6.57
N THR A 43 13.65 5.09 6.80
CA THR A 43 13.77 6.39 7.48
C THR A 43 13.14 7.52 6.68
N TRP A 44 13.28 7.50 5.34
CA TRP A 44 12.60 8.45 4.46
C TRP A 44 11.07 8.29 4.54
N THR A 45 10.57 7.06 4.57
CA THR A 45 9.13 6.80 4.69
C THR A 45 8.59 7.23 6.06
N LEU A 46 9.36 7.03 7.14
CA LEU A 46 8.99 7.53 8.48
C LEU A 46 8.92 9.07 8.50
N SER A 47 9.92 9.74 7.93
CA SER A 47 9.91 11.20 7.86
C SER A 47 8.77 11.74 6.99
N LEU A 48 8.39 10.98 5.95
CA LEU A 48 7.24 11.29 5.12
C LEU A 48 5.92 11.07 5.88
N ALA A 49 5.85 10.05 6.74
CA ALA A 49 4.67 9.74 7.55
C ALA A 49 4.34 10.86 8.57
N GLU A 50 5.34 11.57 9.05
CA GLU A 50 5.20 12.72 9.97
C GLU A 50 4.82 14.02 9.23
N HIS A 51 4.91 14.03 7.90
CA HIS A 51 4.62 15.21 7.11
C HIS A 51 3.09 15.43 6.99
N PRO A 52 2.59 16.69 7.09
CA PRO A 52 1.15 16.98 7.00
C PRO A 52 0.50 16.52 5.67
N ARG A 53 1.30 16.30 4.62
CA ARG A 53 0.85 15.81 3.32
C ARG A 53 1.02 14.30 3.12
N ALA A 54 1.40 13.55 4.15
CA ALA A 54 1.64 12.09 4.05
C ALA A 54 0.42 11.32 3.55
N LEU A 55 -0.79 11.72 3.95
CA LEU A 55 -2.03 11.10 3.47
C LEU A 55 -2.23 11.28 1.96
N TRP A 56 -1.85 12.43 1.40
CA TRP A 56 -1.89 12.66 -0.04
C TRP A 56 -0.87 11.79 -0.78
N ALA A 57 0.34 11.68 -0.25
CA ALA A 57 1.36 10.80 -0.82
C ALA A 57 0.91 9.33 -0.80
N LEU A 58 0.31 8.86 0.31
CA LEU A 58 -0.29 7.52 0.39
C LEU A 58 -1.41 7.35 -0.64
N ALA A 59 -2.30 8.34 -0.78
CA ALA A 59 -3.39 8.28 -1.75
C ALA A 59 -2.87 8.17 -3.18
N ILE A 60 -1.86 8.98 -3.54
CA ILE A 60 -1.23 8.92 -4.87
C ILE A 60 -0.59 7.55 -5.11
N VAL A 61 0.15 7.02 -4.14
CA VAL A 61 0.81 5.71 -4.27
C VAL A 61 -0.24 4.59 -4.41
N ALA A 62 -1.30 4.60 -3.58
CA ALA A 62 -2.36 3.60 -3.64
C ALA A 62 -3.16 3.67 -4.96
N PHE A 63 -3.39 4.88 -5.48
CA PHE A 63 -4.01 5.10 -6.80
C PHE A 63 -3.14 4.53 -7.92
N ILE A 64 -1.85 4.90 -7.96
CA ILE A 64 -0.92 4.51 -9.01
C ILE A 64 -0.70 2.98 -9.00
N GLU A 65 -0.58 2.35 -7.82
CA GLU A 65 -0.44 0.89 -7.69
C GLU A 65 -1.62 0.15 -8.30
N SER A 66 -2.81 0.62 -8.04
CA SER A 66 -4.05 -0.01 -8.52
C SER A 66 -4.34 0.28 -9.99
N SER A 67 -3.65 1.28 -10.59
CA SER A 67 -3.84 1.70 -11.98
C SER A 67 -2.87 1.00 -12.93
N PHE A 68 -1.56 1.28 -12.80
CA PHE A 68 -0.56 0.87 -13.80
C PHE A 68 0.84 0.59 -13.23
N PHE A 69 1.25 1.13 -12.09
CA PHE A 69 2.62 1.00 -11.61
C PHE A 69 2.72 0.20 -10.30
N PRO A 70 3.68 -0.76 -10.16
CA PRO A 70 3.74 -1.68 -9.04
C PRO A 70 4.52 -1.09 -7.84
N ILE A 71 3.96 -0.09 -7.15
CA ILE A 71 4.54 0.40 -5.89
C ILE A 71 3.60 -0.01 -4.76
N PRO A 72 3.96 -1.00 -3.91
CA PRO A 72 3.08 -1.42 -2.82
C PRO A 72 2.80 -0.27 -1.86
N PRO A 73 1.53 0.11 -1.63
CA PRO A 73 1.16 1.18 -0.70
C PRO A 73 1.47 0.81 0.75
N ASP A 74 1.65 -0.48 1.04
CA ASP A 74 2.03 -1.01 2.36
C ASP A 74 3.35 -0.42 2.86
N ILE A 75 4.28 -0.05 1.95
CA ILE A 75 5.56 0.60 2.28
C ILE A 75 5.34 1.93 3.02
N MET A 76 4.27 2.66 2.70
CA MET A 76 3.89 3.89 3.38
C MET A 76 2.86 3.67 4.48
N LEU A 77 1.86 2.82 4.23
CA LEU A 77 0.76 2.56 5.14
C LEU A 77 1.25 2.02 6.49
N ILE A 78 2.16 1.04 6.49
CA ILE A 78 2.67 0.42 7.72
C ILE A 78 3.39 1.46 8.62
N PRO A 79 4.43 2.19 8.16
CA PRO A 79 5.12 3.16 9.00
C PRO A 79 4.21 4.32 9.42
N MET A 80 3.27 4.76 8.58
CA MET A 80 2.31 5.80 8.95
C MET A 80 1.41 5.36 10.11
N ILE A 81 0.90 4.14 10.08
CA ILE A 81 0.09 3.59 11.17
C ILE A 81 0.94 3.41 12.44
N LEU A 82 2.18 2.94 12.32
CA LEU A 82 3.08 2.78 13.45
C LEU A 82 3.46 4.12 14.10
N ALA A 83 3.57 5.19 13.31
CA ALA A 83 3.83 6.55 13.79
C ALA A 83 2.59 7.18 14.43
N ALA A 84 1.40 6.96 13.86
CA ALA A 84 0.14 7.58 14.30
C ALA A 84 -0.98 6.54 14.45
N ARG A 85 -0.86 5.67 15.46
CA ARG A 85 -1.81 4.55 15.70
C ARG A 85 -3.25 5.01 15.87
N SER A 86 -3.48 6.15 16.52
CA SER A 86 -4.83 6.71 16.67
C SER A 86 -5.50 7.05 15.33
N GLN A 87 -4.72 7.22 14.26
CA GLN A 87 -5.21 7.51 12.92
C GLN A 87 -5.22 6.27 11.99
N ALA A 88 -4.95 5.07 12.50
CA ALA A 88 -4.82 3.84 11.72
C ALA A 88 -5.97 3.62 10.74
N PHE A 89 -7.20 3.75 11.22
CA PHE A 89 -8.40 3.55 10.39
C PHE A 89 -8.61 4.65 9.34
N ARG A 90 -8.24 5.90 9.67
CA ARG A 90 -8.27 7.01 8.70
C ARG A 90 -7.25 6.80 7.59
N ILE A 91 -6.04 6.35 7.94
CA ILE A 91 -4.98 6.03 6.98
C ILE A 91 -5.44 4.89 6.06
N ALA A 92 -6.01 3.82 6.63
CA ALA A 92 -6.56 2.71 5.85
C ALA A 92 -7.69 3.16 4.91
N LEU A 93 -8.61 4.01 5.38
CA LEU A 93 -9.71 4.52 4.56
C LEU A 93 -9.21 5.31 3.35
N VAL A 94 -8.21 6.18 3.55
CA VAL A 94 -7.59 6.93 2.44
C VAL A 94 -6.98 5.98 1.42
N ALA A 95 -6.26 4.93 1.88
CA ALA A 95 -5.69 3.92 0.98
C ALA A 95 -6.78 3.15 0.21
N VAL A 96 -7.89 2.78 0.87
CA VAL A 96 -9.04 2.10 0.22
C VAL A 96 -9.62 2.97 -0.88
N VAL A 97 -10.01 4.21 -0.55
CA VAL A 97 -10.68 5.11 -1.51
C VAL A 97 -9.76 5.39 -2.71
N ALA A 98 -8.50 5.72 -2.44
CA ALA A 98 -7.53 5.99 -3.50
C ALA A 98 -7.24 4.75 -4.36
N SER A 99 -7.14 3.56 -3.75
CA SER A 99 -6.93 2.30 -4.47
C SER A 99 -8.12 1.93 -5.36
N VAL A 100 -9.35 2.13 -4.88
CA VAL A 100 -10.56 1.88 -5.70
C VAL A 100 -10.64 2.88 -6.85
N ALA A 101 -10.35 4.16 -6.61
CA ALA A 101 -10.27 5.16 -7.67
C ALA A 101 -9.19 4.81 -8.72
N GLY A 102 -8.02 4.36 -8.26
CA GLY A 102 -6.97 3.84 -9.13
C GLY A 102 -7.38 2.59 -9.90
N GLY A 103 -8.14 1.70 -9.24
CA GLY A 103 -8.72 0.51 -9.89
C GLY A 103 -9.70 0.87 -11.00
N LEU A 104 -10.55 1.89 -10.80
CA LEU A 104 -11.43 2.42 -11.84
C LEU A 104 -10.64 2.98 -13.03
N PHE A 105 -9.54 3.67 -12.76
CA PHE A 105 -8.66 4.16 -13.81
C PHE A 105 -7.97 3.00 -14.56
N GLY A 106 -7.50 1.96 -13.85
CA GLY A 106 -6.97 0.75 -14.45
C GLY A 106 -8.00 0.01 -15.31
N TYR A 107 -9.24 -0.07 -14.83
CA TYR A 107 -10.37 -0.59 -15.61
C TYR A 107 -10.59 0.21 -16.90
N ALA A 108 -10.60 1.53 -16.83
CA ALA A 108 -10.74 2.39 -18.02
C ALA A 108 -9.58 2.18 -19.02
N ILE A 109 -8.34 2.02 -18.54
CA ILE A 109 -7.17 1.67 -19.38
C ILE A 109 -7.44 0.34 -20.10
N GLY A 110 -7.91 -0.69 -19.39
CA GLY A 110 -8.19 -2.00 -19.96
C GLY A 110 -9.28 -1.96 -21.04
N ALA A 111 -10.40 -1.26 -20.76
CA ALA A 111 -11.49 -1.10 -21.70
C ALA A 111 -11.04 -0.35 -22.97
N PHE A 112 -10.34 0.77 -22.81
CA PHE A 112 -9.80 1.54 -23.94
C PHE A 112 -8.78 0.72 -24.76
N ALA A 113 -7.87 0.01 -24.09
CA ALA A 113 -6.86 -0.81 -24.78
C ALA A 113 -7.51 -1.97 -25.57
N PHE A 114 -8.62 -2.53 -25.06
CA PHE A 114 -9.36 -3.57 -25.79
C PHE A 114 -9.98 -3.02 -27.07
N GLU A 115 -10.68 -1.91 -27.00
CA GLU A 115 -11.33 -1.27 -28.15
C GLU A 115 -10.31 -0.78 -29.19
N SER A 116 -9.21 -0.14 -28.74
CA SER A 116 -8.27 0.54 -29.61
C SER A 116 -7.25 -0.41 -30.27
N ILE A 117 -6.85 -1.46 -29.56
CA ILE A 117 -5.73 -2.33 -29.93
C ILE A 117 -6.15 -3.80 -29.96
N GLY A 118 -6.89 -4.25 -28.95
CA GLY A 118 -7.26 -5.64 -28.77
C GLY A 118 -8.16 -6.16 -29.90
N GLN A 119 -9.26 -5.49 -30.18
CA GLN A 119 -10.21 -5.88 -31.24
C GLN A 119 -9.57 -5.96 -32.63
N PRO A 120 -8.87 -4.94 -33.14
CA PRO A 120 -8.21 -5.01 -34.44
C PRO A 120 -7.22 -6.17 -34.57
N ILE A 121 -6.45 -6.46 -33.52
CA ILE A 121 -5.50 -7.57 -33.50
C ILE A 121 -6.25 -8.93 -33.54
N LEU A 122 -7.28 -9.09 -32.72
CA LEU A 122 -8.06 -10.32 -32.65
C LEU A 122 -8.77 -10.60 -33.98
N ALA A 123 -9.32 -9.56 -34.61
CA ALA A 123 -9.92 -9.65 -35.95
C ALA A 123 -8.91 -10.11 -36.99
N SER A 124 -7.70 -9.52 -37.01
CA SER A 124 -6.63 -9.90 -37.95
C SER A 124 -6.14 -11.33 -37.77
N LEU A 125 -6.25 -11.90 -36.55
CA LEU A 125 -5.84 -13.27 -36.21
C LEU A 125 -6.98 -14.30 -36.30
N GLY A 126 -8.24 -13.87 -36.54
CA GLY A 126 -9.40 -14.74 -36.55
C GLY A 126 -9.70 -15.41 -35.19
N LYS A 127 -9.33 -14.75 -34.06
CA LYS A 127 -9.46 -15.28 -32.71
C LYS A 127 -10.56 -14.64 -31.88
N GLU A 128 -11.51 -13.97 -32.52
CA GLU A 128 -12.61 -13.26 -31.86
C GLU A 128 -13.47 -14.21 -31.01
N SER A 129 -13.80 -15.40 -31.54
CA SER A 129 -14.58 -16.41 -30.82
C SER A 129 -13.88 -16.96 -29.58
N SER A 130 -12.55 -17.13 -29.66
CA SER A 130 -11.75 -17.59 -28.50
C SER A 130 -11.71 -16.54 -27.42
N MET A 131 -11.65 -15.25 -27.81
CA MET A 131 -11.69 -14.15 -26.85
C MET A 131 -13.06 -13.97 -26.25
N ALA A 132 -14.13 -14.13 -27.00
CA ALA A 132 -15.49 -14.12 -26.46
C ALA A 132 -15.69 -15.20 -25.39
N ALA A 133 -15.27 -16.43 -25.65
CA ALA A 133 -15.31 -17.52 -24.67
C ALA A 133 -14.47 -17.24 -23.40
N PHE A 134 -13.32 -16.58 -23.56
CA PHE A 134 -12.51 -16.13 -22.42
C PHE A 134 -13.22 -15.04 -21.60
N ASN A 135 -13.80 -14.04 -22.27
CA ASN A 135 -14.54 -12.97 -21.61
C ASN A 135 -15.73 -13.51 -20.82
N ASP A 136 -16.50 -14.44 -21.39
CA ASP A 136 -17.62 -15.08 -20.73
C ASP A 136 -17.17 -15.83 -19.46
N LYS A 137 -16.11 -16.62 -19.56
CA LYS A 137 -15.51 -17.30 -18.40
C LYS A 137 -15.00 -16.32 -17.35
N PHE A 138 -14.25 -15.30 -17.77
CA PHE A 138 -13.75 -14.31 -16.84
C PHE A 138 -14.89 -13.57 -16.14
N ASN A 139 -15.92 -13.15 -16.88
CA ASN A 139 -17.03 -12.39 -16.32
C ASN A 139 -17.92 -13.25 -15.40
N ALA A 140 -18.03 -14.57 -15.64
CA ALA A 140 -18.73 -15.48 -14.73
C ALA A 140 -18.07 -15.56 -13.33
N TYR A 141 -16.74 -15.46 -13.26
CA TYR A 141 -15.96 -15.56 -12.02
C TYR A 141 -15.28 -14.25 -11.62
N GLY A 142 -15.42 -13.19 -12.40
CA GLY A 142 -14.68 -11.93 -12.26
C GLY A 142 -14.81 -11.29 -10.90
N THR A 143 -15.98 -11.31 -10.29
CA THR A 143 -16.21 -10.81 -8.92
C THR A 143 -15.30 -11.50 -7.91
N TRP A 144 -15.21 -12.85 -7.99
CA TRP A 144 -14.31 -13.62 -7.13
C TRP A 144 -12.85 -13.39 -7.45
N ALA A 145 -12.51 -13.25 -8.73
CA ALA A 145 -11.15 -12.94 -9.15
C ALA A 145 -10.68 -11.59 -8.59
N VAL A 146 -11.54 -10.56 -8.64
CA VAL A 146 -11.25 -9.24 -8.06
C VAL A 146 -11.12 -9.31 -6.54
N LEU A 147 -12.02 -10.04 -5.86
CA LEU A 147 -11.97 -10.23 -4.41
C LEU A 147 -10.67 -10.90 -3.98
N ILE A 148 -10.35 -12.05 -4.58
CA ILE A 148 -9.15 -12.82 -4.24
C ILE A 148 -7.88 -12.01 -4.53
N ALA A 149 -7.77 -11.43 -5.72
CA ALA A 149 -6.61 -10.63 -6.10
C ALA A 149 -6.44 -9.38 -5.21
N GLY A 150 -7.54 -8.74 -4.82
CA GLY A 150 -7.49 -7.53 -4.01
C GLY A 150 -7.09 -7.76 -2.55
N VAL A 151 -7.36 -8.96 -2.01
CA VAL A 151 -6.97 -9.34 -0.64
C VAL A 151 -5.56 -9.93 -0.61
N THR A 152 -5.18 -10.68 -1.64
CA THR A 152 -3.87 -11.35 -1.72
C THR A 152 -2.75 -10.38 -2.12
N PRO A 153 -1.46 -10.79 -2.01
CA PRO A 153 -0.33 -10.01 -2.51
C PRO A 153 -0.24 -9.96 -4.05
N PHE A 154 -1.25 -10.44 -4.76
CA PHE A 154 -1.28 -10.38 -6.22
C PHE A 154 -1.35 -8.92 -6.70
N PRO A 155 -0.65 -8.55 -7.81
CA PRO A 155 -0.68 -7.19 -8.33
C PRO A 155 -2.09 -6.79 -8.77
N PHE A 156 -2.75 -5.95 -7.99
CA PHE A 156 -4.17 -5.60 -8.19
C PHE A 156 -4.44 -4.93 -9.54
N LYS A 157 -3.48 -4.14 -10.04
CA LYS A 157 -3.57 -3.53 -11.37
C LYS A 157 -3.82 -4.52 -12.52
N VAL A 158 -3.30 -5.76 -12.40
CA VAL A 158 -3.51 -6.78 -13.43
C VAL A 158 -4.99 -7.11 -13.52
N ILE A 159 -5.64 -7.34 -12.38
CA ILE A 159 -7.06 -7.67 -12.35
C ILE A 159 -7.95 -6.47 -12.73
N THR A 160 -7.55 -5.23 -12.38
CA THR A 160 -8.32 -4.03 -12.75
C THR A 160 -8.31 -3.80 -14.26
N ILE A 161 -7.13 -3.91 -14.90
CA ILE A 161 -6.99 -3.79 -16.34
C ILE A 161 -7.71 -4.95 -17.06
N MET A 162 -7.57 -6.19 -16.57
CA MET A 162 -8.27 -7.35 -17.13
C MET A 162 -9.78 -7.24 -17.03
N SER A 163 -10.31 -6.71 -15.92
CA SER A 163 -11.75 -6.48 -15.76
C SER A 163 -12.29 -5.49 -16.79
N GLY A 164 -11.54 -4.43 -17.08
CA GLY A 164 -11.89 -3.49 -18.15
C GLY A 164 -11.76 -4.11 -19.55
N TRP A 165 -10.67 -4.85 -19.79
CA TRP A 165 -10.41 -5.54 -21.06
C TRP A 165 -11.51 -6.54 -21.42
N THR A 166 -12.02 -7.29 -20.44
CA THR A 166 -13.09 -8.29 -20.65
C THR A 166 -14.50 -7.71 -20.64
N GLY A 167 -14.66 -6.39 -20.43
CA GLY A 167 -15.96 -5.75 -20.33
C GLY A 167 -16.78 -6.20 -19.12
N MET A 168 -16.11 -6.54 -17.99
CA MET A 168 -16.81 -6.88 -16.75
C MET A 168 -17.73 -5.73 -16.32
N ALA A 169 -18.96 -6.06 -15.86
CA ALA A 169 -19.90 -5.04 -15.40
C ALA A 169 -19.28 -4.15 -14.29
N LEU A 170 -19.39 -2.84 -14.42
CA LEU A 170 -18.71 -1.85 -13.58
C LEU A 170 -19.12 -1.95 -12.10
N VAL A 171 -20.41 -2.16 -11.82
CA VAL A 171 -20.94 -2.21 -10.44
C VAL A 171 -20.37 -3.41 -9.67
N PRO A 172 -20.45 -4.66 -10.15
CA PRO A 172 -19.77 -5.79 -9.51
C PRO A 172 -18.26 -5.58 -9.34
N PHE A 173 -17.58 -4.99 -10.32
CA PHE A 173 -16.16 -4.67 -10.21
C PHE A 173 -15.88 -3.71 -9.06
N VAL A 174 -16.58 -2.57 -8.99
CA VAL A 174 -16.36 -1.56 -7.95
C VAL A 174 -16.66 -2.11 -6.56
N LEU A 175 -17.77 -2.84 -6.41
CA LEU A 175 -18.16 -3.41 -5.12
C LEU A 175 -17.14 -4.46 -4.64
N SER A 176 -16.72 -5.37 -5.52
CA SER A 176 -15.71 -6.37 -5.16
C SER A 176 -14.35 -5.74 -4.89
N ALA A 177 -13.94 -4.75 -5.67
CA ALA A 177 -12.72 -3.99 -5.43
C ALA A 177 -12.75 -3.27 -4.08
N LEU A 178 -13.87 -2.60 -3.77
CA LEU A 178 -14.06 -1.90 -2.49
C LEU A 178 -13.96 -2.86 -1.31
N VAL A 179 -14.69 -3.97 -1.36
CA VAL A 179 -14.68 -5.00 -0.30
C VAL A 179 -13.28 -5.59 -0.13
N ALA A 180 -12.63 -5.98 -1.23
CA ALA A 180 -11.32 -6.59 -1.19
C ALA A 180 -10.24 -5.65 -0.61
N ARG A 181 -10.23 -4.40 -1.06
CA ARG A 181 -9.27 -3.39 -0.58
C ARG A 181 -9.57 -2.95 0.84
N ALA A 182 -10.86 -2.84 1.21
CA ALA A 182 -11.24 -2.58 2.59
C ALA A 182 -10.75 -3.72 3.50
N LEU A 183 -11.06 -4.97 3.18
CA LEU A 183 -10.59 -6.11 3.97
C LEU A 183 -9.07 -6.09 4.15
N ARG A 184 -8.31 -5.89 3.06
CA ARG A 184 -6.85 -5.87 3.12
C ARG A 184 -6.32 -4.74 4.00
N PHE A 185 -6.67 -3.48 3.70
CA PHE A 185 -6.08 -2.35 4.40
C PHE A 185 -6.58 -2.20 5.84
N PHE A 186 -7.86 -2.51 6.10
CA PHE A 186 -8.36 -2.51 7.47
C PHE A 186 -7.82 -3.69 8.29
N ALA A 187 -7.57 -4.86 7.69
CA ALA A 187 -6.90 -5.96 8.40
C ALA A 187 -5.48 -5.56 8.83
N VAL A 188 -4.71 -4.93 7.94
CA VAL A 188 -3.37 -4.41 8.27
C VAL A 188 -3.46 -3.32 9.34
N ALA A 189 -4.40 -2.38 9.20
CA ALA A 189 -4.60 -1.32 10.18
C ALA A 189 -4.98 -1.87 11.56
N LEU A 190 -5.89 -2.83 11.62
CA LEU A 190 -6.33 -3.48 12.85
C LEU A 190 -5.16 -4.23 13.52
N LEU A 191 -4.41 -5.00 12.75
CA LEU A 191 -3.23 -5.71 13.22
C LEU A 191 -2.20 -4.75 13.83
N LEU A 192 -1.89 -3.67 13.13
CA LEU A 192 -0.92 -2.67 13.59
C LEU A 192 -1.46 -1.81 14.75
N TYR A 193 -2.77 -1.58 14.77
CA TYR A 193 -3.42 -0.88 15.88
C TYR A 193 -3.27 -1.64 17.20
N TYR A 194 -3.52 -2.94 17.21
CA TYR A 194 -3.41 -3.76 18.43
C TYR A 194 -1.98 -4.21 18.73
N PHE A 195 -1.24 -4.63 17.72
CA PHE A 195 0.09 -5.25 17.86
C PHE A 195 1.24 -4.38 17.35
N GLY A 196 1.02 -3.09 17.10
CA GLY A 196 2.02 -2.18 16.52
C GLY A 196 3.40 -2.22 17.20
N PRO A 197 3.53 -2.08 18.53
CA PRO A 197 4.83 -2.07 19.19
C PRO A 197 5.65 -3.37 19.04
N PRO A 198 5.08 -4.58 19.21
CA PRO A 198 5.77 -5.83 18.91
C PRO A 198 6.15 -5.96 17.44
N ILE A 199 5.22 -5.63 16.53
CA ILE A 199 5.45 -5.71 15.07
C ILE A 199 6.55 -4.75 14.64
N ARG A 200 6.54 -3.51 15.13
CA ARG A 200 7.60 -2.54 14.87
C ARG A 200 8.96 -3.09 15.24
N ARG A 201 9.12 -3.64 16.46
CA ARG A 201 10.37 -4.26 16.92
C ARG A 201 10.78 -5.46 16.06
N PHE A 202 9.82 -6.27 15.62
CA PHE A 202 10.07 -7.40 14.74
C PHE A 202 10.55 -6.96 13.36
N ILE A 203 9.87 -5.98 12.74
CA ILE A 203 10.26 -5.43 11.43
C ILE A 203 11.65 -4.80 11.51
N GLU A 204 11.91 -3.95 12.51
CA GLU A 204 13.21 -3.30 12.70
C GLU A 204 14.33 -4.32 12.88
N ARG A 205 14.06 -5.43 13.55
CA ARG A 205 15.04 -6.51 13.80
C ARG A 205 15.26 -7.41 12.59
N HIS A 206 14.24 -7.65 11.78
CA HIS A 206 14.23 -8.63 10.69
C HIS A 206 13.91 -8.02 9.33
N LEU A 207 14.20 -6.74 9.12
CA LEU A 207 13.81 -5.99 7.93
C LEU A 207 14.24 -6.71 6.63
N GLY A 208 15.47 -7.24 6.58
CA GLY A 208 15.96 -8.00 5.43
C GLY A 208 15.17 -9.29 5.18
N LEU A 209 14.80 -10.01 6.22
CA LEU A 209 14.04 -11.26 6.12
C LEU A 209 12.60 -10.99 5.65
N VAL A 210 11.95 -9.96 6.20
CA VAL A 210 10.59 -9.53 5.82
C VAL A 210 10.56 -9.13 4.35
N PHE A 211 11.55 -8.35 3.90
CA PHE A 211 11.66 -7.95 2.50
C PHE A 211 11.91 -9.14 1.57
N THR A 212 12.82 -10.04 1.93
CA THR A 212 13.09 -11.25 1.15
C THR A 212 11.86 -12.15 1.07
N ALA A 213 11.16 -12.38 2.18
CA ALA A 213 9.93 -13.17 2.20
C ALA A 213 8.86 -12.53 1.31
N PHE A 214 8.71 -11.21 1.34
CA PHE A 214 7.79 -10.49 0.47
C PHE A 214 8.10 -10.69 -1.02
N VAL A 215 9.37 -10.53 -1.42
CA VAL A 215 9.81 -10.75 -2.80
C VAL A 215 9.61 -12.20 -3.24
N LEU A 216 9.89 -13.18 -2.37
CA LEU A 216 9.68 -14.60 -2.67
C LEU A 216 8.20 -14.93 -2.83
N ILE A 217 7.31 -14.38 -2.00
CA ILE A 217 5.85 -14.57 -2.11
C ILE A 217 5.34 -13.98 -3.42
N LEU A 218 5.79 -12.76 -3.79
CA LEU A 218 5.44 -12.16 -5.07
C LEU A 218 5.93 -12.99 -6.26
N GLY A 219 7.19 -13.47 -6.19
CA GLY A 219 7.78 -14.33 -7.23
C GLY A 219 7.03 -15.66 -7.36
N ALA A 220 6.73 -16.31 -6.24
CA ALA A 220 5.96 -17.56 -6.22
C ALA A 220 4.54 -17.37 -6.75
N GLY A 221 3.87 -16.25 -6.39
CA GLY A 221 2.55 -15.91 -6.92
C GLY A 221 2.57 -15.72 -8.44
N PHE A 222 3.58 -15.03 -8.95
CA PHE A 222 3.75 -14.85 -10.40
C PHE A 222 4.05 -16.17 -11.12
N PHE A 223 4.83 -17.05 -10.49
CA PHE A 223 5.15 -18.38 -11.04
C PHE A 223 3.94 -19.31 -11.02
N ALA A 224 3.14 -19.28 -9.98
CA ALA A 224 1.90 -20.10 -9.86
C ALA A 224 0.89 -19.78 -10.97
N VAL A 225 0.75 -18.51 -11.35
CA VAL A 225 -0.14 -18.10 -12.46
C VAL A 225 0.29 -18.69 -13.82
N ARG A 226 1.57 -19.03 -13.99
CA ARG A 226 2.07 -19.65 -15.22
C ARG A 226 1.66 -21.12 -15.38
N TYR A 227 1.28 -21.80 -14.29
CA TYR A 227 0.93 -23.20 -14.26
C TYR A 227 -0.59 -23.47 -14.05
N LEU A 228 -1.38 -22.41 -13.88
CA LEU A 228 -2.85 -22.42 -13.87
C LEU A 228 -3.40 -22.00 -15.24
#